data_8ad92d29fb0c5d0fc35fe72d3cec7ce7
#
_entry.id   8ad92d29fb0c5d0fc35fe72d3cec7ce7
#
_cell.length_a   1.000
_cell.length_b   1.000
_cell.length_c   1.000
_cell.angle_alpha   90.00
_cell.angle_beta   90.00
_cell.angle_gamma   90.00
#
_symmetry.space_group_name_H-M   'P 1'
#
loop_
_entity.id
_entity.type
_entity.pdbx_description
1 polymer ?
#
loop_
_entity_poly.entity_id
_entity_poly.type
_entity_poly.pdbx_seq_one_letter_code
_entity_poly.pdbx_strand_id
1 'polypeptide(L)'
;WLRWVTVAVILFLAGFTLPMAMPLWEPDKLAAYYKERDVEGTGMLKWEDQQNHSLPQDFADYLGWKEIAAKAEKQFLSLPQNERDSTIVYCRHYGLAGALKYYGKDAGFKSKVISDNGSFLHWIPDEFGFKHLIFVGRRMPAADDEVFQHFEKVTLIDSVTYKHSRQLGDRVIFFENVDSIGLKLAAEGLKQMKQEFSRKKL
;
A
#
# COMPACT_ATOMS: atom_id res chain seq x y z
N TRP A 1 37.78 35.82 7.86
CA TRP A 1 36.75 35.70 8.89
C TRP A 1 35.37 35.41 8.27
N LEU A 2 35.01 36.05 7.13
CA LEU A 2 33.72 35.87 6.46
C LEU A 2 33.44 34.39 6.16
N ARG A 3 34.40 33.64 5.63
CA ARG A 3 34.28 32.22 5.36
C ARG A 3 33.84 31.40 6.59
N TRP A 4 34.39 31.66 7.73
CA TRP A 4 34.04 30.94 8.96
C TRP A 4 32.69 31.33 9.51
N VAL A 5 32.26 32.60 9.36
CA VAL A 5 30.91 33.03 9.68
C VAL A 5 29.91 32.36 8.79
N THR A 6 30.15 32.26 7.48
CA THR A 6 29.27 31.56 6.55
C THR A 6 29.11 30.08 6.92
N VAL A 7 30.24 29.39 7.23
CA VAL A 7 30.18 27.99 7.67
C VAL A 7 29.36 27.83 8.97
N ALA A 8 29.59 28.72 9.95
CA ALA A 8 28.86 28.68 11.21
C ALA A 8 27.34 28.88 11.00
N VAL A 9 26.94 29.82 10.14
CA VAL A 9 25.54 30.07 9.80
C VAL A 9 24.92 28.84 9.11
N ILE A 10 25.61 28.22 8.14
CA ILE A 10 25.12 27.01 7.46
C ILE A 10 24.94 25.88 8.48
N LEU A 11 25.92 25.64 9.36
CA LEU A 11 25.82 24.58 10.36
C LEU A 11 24.70 24.83 11.37
N PHE A 12 24.49 26.09 11.77
CA PHE A 12 23.41 26.48 12.66
C PHE A 12 22.04 26.24 12.01
N LEU A 13 21.86 26.70 10.76
CA LEU A 13 20.63 26.48 10.00
C LEU A 13 20.39 24.99 9.75
N ALA A 14 21.43 24.23 9.37
CA ALA A 14 21.31 22.79 9.19
C ALA A 14 20.90 22.10 10.49
N GLY A 15 21.51 22.41 11.62
CA GLY A 15 21.14 21.85 12.91
C GLY A 15 19.70 22.12 13.32
N PHE A 16 19.15 23.25 12.90
CA PHE A 16 17.77 23.61 13.16
C PHE A 16 16.78 22.95 12.17
N THR A 17 17.12 22.90 10.88
CA THR A 17 16.21 22.44 9.84
C THR A 17 16.24 20.94 9.59
N LEU A 18 17.40 20.26 9.78
CA LEU A 18 17.55 18.84 9.53
C LEU A 18 16.54 17.95 10.27
N PRO A 19 16.29 18.17 11.59
CA PRO A 19 15.29 17.37 12.30
C PRO A 19 13.86 17.56 11.81
N MET A 20 13.60 18.69 11.14
CA MET A 20 12.28 18.97 10.55
C MET A 20 12.15 18.40 9.14
N ALA A 21 13.24 18.39 8.37
CA ALA A 21 13.26 17.99 6.96
C ALA A 21 13.58 16.51 6.74
N MET A 22 14.12 15.80 7.76
CA MET A 22 14.53 14.42 7.66
C MET A 22 14.04 13.59 8.84
N PRO A 23 13.65 12.32 8.64
CA PRO A 23 13.22 11.41 9.71
C PRO A 23 14.45 10.85 10.44
N LEU A 24 15.18 11.70 11.18
CA LEU A 24 16.42 11.33 11.87
C LEU A 24 16.17 10.46 13.11
N TRP A 25 14.96 10.40 13.61
CA TRP A 25 14.58 9.68 14.82
C TRP A 25 13.47 8.68 14.54
N GLU A 26 13.32 7.75 15.48
CA GLU A 26 12.17 6.85 15.51
C GLU A 26 10.85 7.63 15.48
N PRO A 27 9.81 7.10 14.81
CA PRO A 27 8.57 7.83 14.55
C PRO A 27 7.89 8.39 15.78
N ASP A 28 7.89 7.66 16.92
CA ASP A 28 7.31 8.15 18.18
C ASP A 28 8.05 9.38 18.72
N LYS A 29 9.39 9.33 18.67
CA LYS A 29 10.23 10.45 19.12
C LYS A 29 10.07 11.67 18.20
N LEU A 30 9.96 11.42 16.90
CA LEU A 30 9.77 12.49 15.93
C LEU A 30 8.39 13.16 16.07
N ALA A 31 7.34 12.37 16.31
CA ALA A 31 6.00 12.89 16.58
C ALA A 31 5.97 13.75 17.88
N ALA A 32 6.66 13.29 18.93
CA ALA A 32 6.80 14.07 20.15
C ALA A 32 7.54 15.39 19.91
N TYR A 33 8.62 15.35 19.14
CA TYR A 33 9.40 16.54 18.75
C TYR A 33 8.54 17.59 18.02
N TYR A 34 7.70 17.18 17.06
CA TYR A 34 6.81 18.11 16.36
C TYR A 34 5.73 18.67 17.27
N LYS A 35 5.17 17.85 18.15
CA LYS A 35 4.18 18.27 19.12
C LYS A 35 4.72 19.32 20.11
N GLU A 36 5.93 19.10 20.64
CA GLU A 36 6.58 20.02 21.57
C GLU A 36 6.88 21.40 20.95
N ARG A 37 7.07 21.45 19.63
CA ARG A 37 7.39 22.67 18.89
C ARG A 37 6.17 23.38 18.28
N ASP A 38 4.99 22.82 18.47
CA ASP A 38 3.73 23.37 17.94
C ASP A 38 3.82 23.74 16.44
N VAL A 39 4.32 22.80 15.65
CA VAL A 39 4.53 23.02 14.20
C VAL A 39 3.25 22.90 13.37
N GLU A 40 2.10 22.64 13.96
CA GLU A 40 0.82 22.45 13.26
C GLU A 40 0.47 23.65 12.38
N GLY A 41 0.69 24.86 12.89
CA GLY A 41 0.44 26.12 12.16
C GLY A 41 1.31 26.32 10.92
N THR A 42 2.39 25.57 10.75
CA THR A 42 3.28 25.64 9.57
C THR A 42 2.73 24.92 8.34
N GLY A 43 1.72 24.08 8.51
CA GLY A 43 1.19 23.20 7.45
C GLY A 43 2.03 21.95 7.19
N MET A 44 3.16 21.76 7.87
CA MET A 44 4.06 20.61 7.68
C MET A 44 3.39 19.27 8.00
N LEU A 45 2.49 19.26 8.99
CA LEU A 45 1.77 18.07 9.42
C LEU A 45 0.46 17.83 8.67
N LYS A 46 0.11 18.74 7.76
CA LYS A 46 -1.13 18.65 6.99
C LYS A 46 -0.96 17.73 5.79
N TRP A 47 -1.77 16.70 5.73
CA TRP A 47 -1.76 15.74 4.62
C TRP A 47 -2.72 16.14 3.49
N GLU A 48 -2.77 15.32 2.42
CA GLU A 48 -3.70 15.48 1.30
C GLU A 48 -5.18 15.47 1.71
N ASP A 49 -5.51 14.81 2.83
CA ASP A 49 -6.85 14.79 3.42
C ASP A 49 -7.22 16.12 4.13
N GLN A 50 -6.32 17.08 4.11
CA GLN A 50 -6.44 18.40 4.74
C GLN A 50 -6.50 18.37 6.28
N GLN A 51 -6.16 17.24 6.91
CA GLN A 51 -6.08 17.08 8.37
C GLN A 51 -4.62 17.14 8.83
N ASN A 52 -4.41 17.63 10.06
CA ASN A 52 -3.11 17.55 10.73
C ASN A 52 -2.91 16.14 11.31
N HIS A 53 -1.72 15.62 11.11
CA HIS A 53 -1.29 14.31 11.60
C HIS A 53 -0.06 14.40 12.48
N SER A 54 0.35 13.30 13.09
CA SER A 54 1.50 13.30 14.01
C SER A 54 2.86 13.41 13.33
N LEU A 55 2.94 13.10 12.04
CA LEU A 55 4.14 13.17 11.21
C LEU A 55 3.82 13.82 9.87
N PRO A 56 4.80 14.44 9.19
CA PRO A 56 4.67 14.80 7.79
C PRO A 56 4.26 13.60 6.94
N GLN A 57 3.43 13.83 5.92
CA GLN A 57 2.89 12.76 5.08
C GLN A 57 3.99 11.90 4.47
N ASP A 58 5.05 12.52 3.94
CA ASP A 58 6.17 11.80 3.31
C ASP A 58 6.85 10.81 4.27
N PHE A 59 6.93 11.15 5.57
CA PHE A 59 7.50 10.24 6.57
C PHE A 59 6.53 9.11 6.94
N ALA A 60 5.25 9.43 7.06
CA ALA A 60 4.21 8.44 7.31
C ALA A 60 4.06 7.43 6.15
N ASP A 61 4.36 7.88 4.91
CA ASP A 61 4.34 7.03 3.71
C ASP A 61 5.40 5.93 3.72
N TYR A 62 6.49 6.06 4.47
CA TYR A 62 7.48 4.99 4.62
C TYR A 62 7.07 3.89 5.60
N LEU A 63 6.02 4.09 6.38
CA LEU A 63 5.62 3.23 7.48
C LEU A 63 4.49 2.28 7.08
N GLY A 64 4.41 1.12 7.74
CA GLY A 64 3.31 0.16 7.57
C GLY A 64 3.47 -0.83 6.42
N TRP A 65 4.32 -0.56 5.42
CA TRP A 65 4.51 -1.43 4.25
C TRP A 65 4.96 -2.85 4.60
N LYS A 66 5.92 -2.96 5.52
CA LYS A 66 6.42 -4.26 5.99
C LYS A 66 5.36 -5.03 6.79
N GLU A 67 4.55 -4.31 7.56
CA GLU A 67 3.47 -4.90 8.35
C GLU A 67 2.40 -5.50 7.44
N ILE A 68 1.89 -4.74 6.48
CA ILE A 68 0.83 -5.21 5.58
C ILE A 68 1.32 -6.37 4.70
N ALA A 69 2.57 -6.32 4.22
CA ALA A 69 3.17 -7.40 3.45
C ALA A 69 3.27 -8.69 4.26
N ALA A 70 3.74 -8.61 5.52
CA ALA A 70 3.84 -9.78 6.38
C ALA A 70 2.47 -10.39 6.71
N LYS A 71 1.43 -9.56 6.89
CA LYS A 71 0.06 -10.02 7.16
C LYS A 71 -0.57 -10.70 5.94
N ALA A 72 -0.40 -10.13 4.76
CA ALA A 72 -0.87 -10.72 3.50
C ALA A 72 -0.15 -12.05 3.18
N GLU A 73 1.18 -12.08 3.34
CA GLU A 73 1.98 -13.28 3.15
C GLU A 73 1.61 -14.38 4.15
N LYS A 74 1.40 -14.03 5.41
CA LYS A 74 0.95 -14.98 6.44
C LYS A 74 -0.38 -15.63 6.05
N GLN A 75 -1.35 -14.86 5.55
CA GLN A 75 -2.62 -15.41 5.07
C GLN A 75 -2.39 -16.35 3.88
N PHE A 76 -1.59 -15.95 2.90
CA PHE A 76 -1.28 -16.79 1.74
C PHE A 76 -0.63 -18.11 2.14
N LEU A 77 0.36 -18.07 3.04
CA LEU A 77 1.06 -19.26 3.51
C LEU A 77 0.24 -20.15 4.43
N SER A 78 -0.84 -19.65 5.02
CA SER A 78 -1.77 -20.47 5.81
C SER A 78 -2.66 -21.40 4.96
N LEU A 79 -2.75 -21.11 3.65
CA LEU A 79 -3.53 -21.95 2.74
C LEU A 79 -2.76 -23.22 2.37
N PRO A 80 -3.46 -24.36 2.09
CA PRO A 80 -2.87 -25.55 1.50
C PRO A 80 -2.24 -25.23 0.13
N GLN A 81 -1.25 -26.02 -0.31
CA GLN A 81 -0.52 -25.74 -1.55
C GLN A 81 -1.44 -25.66 -2.77
N ASN A 82 -2.40 -26.59 -2.89
CA ASN A 82 -3.37 -26.60 -3.99
C ASN A 82 -4.25 -25.34 -4.05
N GLU A 83 -4.53 -24.73 -2.91
CA GLU A 83 -5.27 -23.45 -2.84
C GLU A 83 -4.37 -22.27 -3.14
N ARG A 84 -3.10 -22.27 -2.66
CA ARG A 84 -2.12 -21.22 -3.01
C ARG A 84 -1.91 -21.12 -4.51
N ASP A 85 -1.88 -22.23 -5.22
CA ASP A 85 -1.69 -22.27 -6.67
C ASP A 85 -2.81 -21.55 -7.43
N SER A 86 -4.03 -21.58 -6.88
CA SER A 86 -5.23 -20.92 -7.41
C SER A 86 -5.61 -19.61 -6.70
N THR A 87 -4.73 -19.08 -5.84
CA THR A 87 -4.95 -17.80 -5.12
C THR A 87 -4.16 -16.68 -5.76
N ILE A 88 -4.79 -15.53 -5.96
CA ILE A 88 -4.13 -14.28 -6.33
C ILE A 88 -4.11 -13.32 -5.15
N VAL A 89 -3.13 -12.40 -5.14
CA VAL A 89 -3.03 -11.31 -4.16
C VAL A 89 -3.21 -10.00 -4.92
N TYR A 90 -4.37 -9.38 -4.76
CA TYR A 90 -4.75 -8.21 -5.54
C TYR A 90 -4.69 -6.93 -4.71
N CYS A 91 -4.01 -5.93 -5.25
CA CYS A 91 -3.90 -4.58 -4.69
C CYS A 91 -4.39 -3.56 -5.70
N ARG A 92 -5.35 -2.70 -5.32
CA ARG A 92 -5.79 -1.59 -6.20
C ARG A 92 -4.74 -0.50 -6.38
N HIS A 93 -3.74 -0.43 -5.51
CA HIS A 93 -2.69 0.59 -5.56
C HIS A 93 -1.34 -0.05 -5.85
N TYR A 94 -0.64 0.46 -6.87
CA TYR A 94 0.69 -0.04 -7.27
C TYR A 94 1.73 -0.03 -6.13
N GLY A 95 1.66 0.96 -5.22
CA GLY A 95 2.55 1.04 -4.06
C GLY A 95 2.37 -0.14 -3.11
N LEU A 96 1.12 -0.57 -2.84
CA LEU A 96 0.84 -1.78 -2.06
C LEU A 96 1.40 -3.02 -2.76
N ALA A 97 1.12 -3.19 -4.06
CA ALA A 97 1.65 -4.32 -4.81
C ALA A 97 3.18 -4.35 -4.81
N GLY A 98 3.82 -3.19 -4.99
CA GLY A 98 5.27 -3.03 -4.88
C GLY A 98 5.80 -3.41 -3.50
N ALA A 99 5.14 -2.95 -2.43
CA ALA A 99 5.52 -3.27 -1.07
C ALA A 99 5.41 -4.79 -0.76
N LEU A 100 4.32 -5.43 -1.20
CA LEU A 100 4.15 -6.86 -1.03
C LEU A 100 5.22 -7.66 -1.77
N LYS A 101 5.56 -7.27 -3.00
CA LYS A 101 6.64 -7.89 -3.77
C LYS A 101 8.03 -7.65 -3.15
N TYR A 102 8.26 -6.47 -2.56
CA TYR A 102 9.55 -6.13 -1.98
C TYR A 102 9.77 -6.79 -0.61
N TYR A 103 8.81 -6.65 0.31
CA TYR A 103 8.92 -7.15 1.68
C TYR A 103 8.52 -8.61 1.86
N GLY A 104 7.74 -9.18 0.96
CA GLY A 104 7.42 -10.61 0.95
C GLY A 104 8.68 -11.45 0.81
N LYS A 105 8.73 -12.59 1.49
CA LYS A 105 9.89 -13.50 1.52
C LYS A 105 9.68 -14.70 0.62
N ASP A 106 8.46 -15.21 0.55
CA ASP A 106 8.11 -16.37 -0.25
C ASP A 106 7.99 -16.03 -1.74
N ALA A 107 8.67 -16.78 -2.60
CA ALA A 107 8.65 -16.54 -4.04
C ALA A 107 7.29 -16.83 -4.67
N GLY A 108 6.56 -17.85 -4.16
CA GLY A 108 5.21 -18.19 -4.58
C GLY A 108 4.25 -17.04 -4.29
N PHE A 109 4.27 -16.52 -3.09
CA PHE A 109 3.49 -15.34 -2.71
C PHE A 109 3.76 -14.15 -3.65
N LYS A 110 5.02 -13.79 -3.85
CA LYS A 110 5.40 -12.66 -4.71
C LYS A 110 4.93 -12.81 -6.16
N SER A 111 4.94 -14.04 -6.69
CA SER A 111 4.47 -14.31 -8.04
C SER A 111 2.97 -14.10 -8.22
N LYS A 112 2.19 -14.23 -7.14
CA LYS A 112 0.73 -14.05 -7.13
C LYS A 112 0.27 -12.61 -6.90
N VAL A 113 1.18 -11.70 -6.55
CA VAL A 113 0.83 -10.28 -6.33
C VAL A 113 0.62 -9.55 -7.64
N ILE A 114 -0.58 -9.02 -7.82
CA ILE A 114 -1.00 -8.26 -8.99
C ILE A 114 -1.64 -6.92 -8.60
N SER A 115 -1.67 -5.99 -9.55
CA SER A 115 -2.42 -4.72 -9.46
C SER A 115 -2.87 -4.29 -10.84
N ASP A 116 -4.05 -3.73 -10.93
CA ASP A 116 -4.59 -3.10 -12.14
C ASP A 116 -4.13 -1.64 -12.30
N ASN A 117 -3.33 -1.13 -11.36
CA ASN A 117 -2.91 0.26 -11.32
C ASN A 117 -1.54 0.47 -11.99
N GLY A 118 -1.47 1.48 -12.86
CA GLY A 118 -0.24 1.86 -13.55
C GLY A 118 0.33 0.75 -14.43
N SER A 119 1.65 0.63 -14.49
CA SER A 119 2.36 -0.38 -15.29
C SER A 119 2.17 -1.82 -14.81
N PHE A 120 1.73 -2.03 -13.56
CA PHE A 120 1.43 -3.37 -13.04
C PHE A 120 0.36 -4.09 -13.85
N LEU A 121 -0.59 -3.36 -14.43
CA LEU A 121 -1.63 -3.90 -15.30
C LEU A 121 -1.06 -4.76 -16.45
N HIS A 122 0.09 -4.37 -17.03
CA HIS A 122 0.72 -5.12 -18.12
C HIS A 122 1.40 -6.42 -17.68
N TRP A 123 1.64 -6.58 -16.39
CA TRP A 123 2.26 -7.80 -15.83
C TRP A 123 1.23 -8.89 -15.48
N ILE A 124 -0.06 -8.56 -15.54
CA ILE A 124 -1.12 -9.55 -15.37
C ILE A 124 -1.22 -10.36 -16.68
N PRO A 125 -1.12 -11.70 -16.65
CA PRO A 125 -1.28 -12.53 -17.84
C PRO A 125 -2.64 -12.32 -18.53
N ASP A 126 -2.71 -12.53 -19.84
CA ASP A 126 -3.98 -12.42 -20.58
C ASP A 126 -4.91 -13.60 -20.28
N GLU A 127 -4.34 -14.80 -20.12
CA GLU A 127 -5.03 -15.96 -19.56
C GLU A 127 -4.98 -15.87 -18.04
N PHE A 128 -6.09 -15.45 -17.46
CA PHE A 128 -6.17 -15.13 -16.05
C PHE A 128 -7.29 -15.94 -15.38
N GLY A 129 -6.90 -16.78 -14.44
CA GLY A 129 -7.83 -17.60 -13.66
C GLY A 129 -7.38 -17.71 -12.21
N PHE A 130 -8.34 -17.71 -11.30
CA PHE A 130 -8.10 -17.89 -9.87
C PHE A 130 -9.36 -18.47 -9.21
N LYS A 131 -9.21 -19.03 -8.04
CA LYS A 131 -10.30 -19.53 -7.20
C LYS A 131 -10.50 -18.67 -5.96
N HIS A 132 -9.40 -18.17 -5.41
CA HIS A 132 -9.39 -17.35 -4.21
C HIS A 132 -8.64 -16.04 -4.46
N LEU A 133 -8.98 -15.01 -3.70
CA LEU A 133 -8.35 -13.71 -3.80
C LEU A 133 -8.05 -13.16 -2.40
N ILE A 134 -6.79 -12.78 -2.17
CA ILE A 134 -6.40 -11.97 -1.02
C ILE A 134 -6.37 -10.52 -1.48
N PHE A 135 -7.34 -9.74 -1.04
CA PHE A 135 -7.40 -8.31 -1.32
C PHE A 135 -6.60 -7.53 -0.28
N VAL A 136 -5.79 -6.58 -0.75
CA VAL A 136 -5.02 -5.68 0.12
C VAL A 136 -5.32 -4.24 -0.24
N GLY A 137 -5.88 -3.48 0.71
CA GLY A 137 -6.23 -2.08 0.50
C GLY A 137 -7.06 -1.46 1.61
N ARG A 138 -7.22 -0.13 1.55
CA ARG A 138 -7.94 0.63 2.58
C ARG A 138 -9.42 0.37 2.62
N ARG A 139 -10.04 0.41 1.46
CA ARG A 139 -11.49 0.29 1.32
C ARG A 139 -11.85 -1.10 0.86
N MET A 140 -12.89 -1.65 1.46
CA MET A 140 -13.56 -2.81 0.91
C MET A 140 -13.89 -2.50 -0.56
N PRO A 141 -13.72 -3.44 -1.50
CA PRO A 141 -14.29 -3.29 -2.84
C PRO A 141 -15.74 -2.86 -2.72
N ALA A 142 -16.14 -1.92 -3.57
CA ALA A 142 -17.47 -1.36 -3.49
C ALA A 142 -18.54 -2.44 -3.75
N ALA A 143 -19.70 -2.31 -3.13
CA ALA A 143 -20.78 -3.26 -3.32
C ALA A 143 -21.33 -3.32 -4.76
N ASP A 144 -21.04 -2.28 -5.56
CA ASP A 144 -21.35 -2.17 -6.99
C ASP A 144 -20.22 -2.72 -7.89
N ASP A 145 -19.09 -3.14 -7.33
CA ASP A 145 -18.05 -3.87 -8.07
C ASP A 145 -18.50 -5.34 -8.18
N GLU A 146 -19.16 -5.64 -9.26
CA GLU A 146 -19.91 -6.89 -9.49
C GLU A 146 -19.06 -8.14 -9.27
N VAL A 147 -17.78 -8.12 -9.63
CA VAL A 147 -16.86 -9.26 -9.43
C VAL A 147 -16.84 -9.73 -7.98
N PHE A 148 -16.87 -8.81 -7.02
CA PHE A 148 -16.77 -9.16 -5.59
C PHE A 148 -18.04 -9.73 -4.99
N GLN A 149 -19.18 -9.68 -5.71
CA GLN A 149 -20.42 -10.33 -5.32
C GLN A 149 -20.44 -11.83 -5.64
N HIS A 150 -19.48 -12.29 -6.45
CA HIS A 150 -19.40 -13.67 -6.94
C HIS A 150 -18.46 -14.58 -6.13
N PHE A 151 -18.13 -14.18 -4.88
CA PHE A 151 -17.40 -15.02 -3.96
C PHE A 151 -18.32 -15.65 -2.91
N GLU A 152 -18.10 -16.92 -2.62
CA GLU A 152 -18.90 -17.68 -1.65
C GLU A 152 -18.76 -17.09 -0.22
N LYS A 153 -17.53 -16.67 0.14
CA LYS A 153 -17.23 -16.19 1.48
C LYS A 153 -16.19 -15.06 1.46
N VAL A 154 -16.38 -14.10 2.34
CA VAL A 154 -15.48 -12.95 2.53
C VAL A 154 -15.11 -12.83 3.99
N THR A 155 -13.81 -12.81 4.28
CA THR A 155 -13.30 -12.75 5.66
C THR A 155 -12.26 -11.63 5.80
N LEU A 156 -12.48 -10.71 6.74
CA LEU A 156 -11.45 -9.76 7.15
C LEU A 156 -10.40 -10.51 7.98
N ILE A 157 -9.18 -10.57 7.50
CA ILE A 157 -8.08 -11.30 8.13
C ILE A 157 -7.33 -10.42 9.13
N ASP A 158 -6.91 -9.23 8.68
CA ASP A 158 -6.08 -8.33 9.50
C ASP A 158 -6.10 -6.91 8.91
N SER A 159 -5.49 -5.96 9.60
CA SER A 159 -5.30 -4.59 9.13
C SER A 159 -4.00 -3.99 9.65
N VAL A 160 -3.47 -2.96 8.99
CA VAL A 160 -2.33 -2.19 9.50
C VAL A 160 -2.72 -1.48 10.79
N THR A 161 -1.91 -1.67 11.82
CA THR A 161 -2.14 -1.11 13.16
C THR A 161 -1.12 -0.06 13.58
N TYR A 162 -0.05 0.12 12.81
CA TYR A 162 1.00 1.08 13.13
C TYR A 162 0.49 2.52 13.08
N LYS A 163 0.39 3.16 14.23
CA LYS A 163 -0.34 4.43 14.45
C LYS A 163 0.14 5.64 13.64
N HIS A 164 1.43 5.67 13.25
CA HIS A 164 2.00 6.77 12.48
C HIS A 164 2.02 6.51 10.97
N SER A 165 1.58 5.33 10.55
CA SER A 165 1.56 4.96 9.14
C SER A 165 0.42 5.63 8.38
N ARG A 166 0.69 6.14 7.18
CA ARG A 166 -0.37 6.51 6.24
C ARG A 166 -1.21 5.30 5.83
N GLN A 167 -0.64 4.10 5.94
CA GLN A 167 -1.33 2.83 5.66
C GLN A 167 -2.21 2.35 6.83
N LEU A 168 -2.28 3.10 7.94
CA LEU A 168 -3.11 2.74 9.10
C LEU A 168 -4.55 2.44 8.65
N GLY A 169 -5.04 1.24 8.98
CA GLY A 169 -6.36 0.76 8.61
C GLY A 169 -6.45 0.11 7.22
N ASP A 170 -5.34 0.01 6.46
CA ASP A 170 -5.30 -0.85 5.28
C ASP A 170 -5.52 -2.29 5.69
N ARG A 171 -6.33 -3.02 4.92
CA ARG A 171 -6.88 -4.33 5.29
C ARG A 171 -6.32 -5.43 4.43
N VAL A 172 -6.24 -6.62 5.01
CA VAL A 172 -6.08 -7.90 4.31
C VAL A 172 -7.41 -8.62 4.40
N ILE A 173 -8.04 -8.86 3.26
CA ILE A 173 -9.36 -9.50 3.17
C ILE A 173 -9.23 -10.72 2.28
N PHE A 174 -9.75 -11.85 2.74
CA PHE A 174 -9.74 -13.09 1.99
C PHE A 174 -11.12 -13.36 1.40
N PHE A 175 -11.15 -13.53 0.10
CA PHE A 175 -12.31 -13.88 -0.71
C PHE A 175 -12.16 -15.34 -1.18
N GLU A 176 -13.12 -16.18 -0.87
CA GLU A 176 -13.08 -17.62 -1.10
C GLU A 176 -14.05 -18.04 -2.21
N ASN A 177 -13.60 -18.92 -3.09
CA ASN A 177 -14.43 -19.61 -4.09
C ASN A 177 -15.22 -18.64 -5.00
N VAL A 178 -14.52 -18.01 -5.94
CA VAL A 178 -15.19 -17.25 -7.01
C VAL A 178 -15.92 -18.23 -7.95
N ASP A 179 -17.13 -17.87 -8.36
CA ASP A 179 -17.89 -18.64 -9.35
C ASP A 179 -17.46 -18.33 -10.80
N SER A 180 -18.04 -19.06 -11.76
CA SER A 180 -17.72 -18.91 -13.17
C SER A 180 -18.12 -17.54 -13.75
N ILE A 181 -19.13 -16.89 -13.19
CA ILE A 181 -19.59 -15.55 -13.62
C ILE A 181 -18.56 -14.53 -13.16
N GLY A 182 -18.17 -14.54 -11.90
CA GLY A 182 -17.13 -13.67 -11.35
C GLY A 182 -15.79 -13.78 -12.08
N LEU A 183 -15.36 -14.98 -12.43
CA LEU A 183 -14.16 -15.21 -13.24
C LEU A 183 -14.28 -14.55 -14.62
N LYS A 184 -15.42 -14.71 -15.28
CA LYS A 184 -15.68 -14.10 -16.60
C LYS A 184 -15.65 -12.57 -16.51
N LEU A 185 -16.31 -11.99 -15.53
CA LEU A 185 -16.32 -10.55 -15.29
C LEU A 185 -14.91 -10.01 -15.02
N ALA A 186 -14.13 -10.71 -14.19
CA ALA A 186 -12.74 -10.33 -13.92
C ALA A 186 -11.87 -10.34 -15.18
N ALA A 187 -12.01 -11.36 -16.03
CA ALA A 187 -11.26 -11.48 -17.27
C ALA A 187 -11.65 -10.41 -18.30
N GLU A 188 -12.96 -10.14 -18.46
CA GLU A 188 -13.48 -9.10 -19.35
C GLU A 188 -13.05 -7.70 -18.89
N GLY A 189 -13.16 -7.41 -17.58
CA GLY A 189 -12.72 -6.15 -16.98
C GLY A 189 -11.21 -5.91 -17.17
N LEU A 190 -10.38 -6.94 -16.96
CA LEU A 190 -8.94 -6.87 -17.20
C LEU A 190 -8.62 -6.55 -18.67
N LYS A 191 -9.30 -7.22 -19.60
CA LYS A 191 -9.12 -6.98 -21.04
C LYS A 191 -9.49 -5.54 -21.42
N GLN A 192 -10.61 -5.04 -20.91
CA GLN A 192 -11.05 -3.67 -21.14
C GLN A 192 -10.03 -2.66 -20.59
N MET A 193 -9.57 -2.81 -19.35
CA MET A 193 -8.57 -1.94 -18.74
C MET A 193 -7.27 -1.90 -19.55
N LYS A 194 -6.77 -3.04 -20.03
CA LYS A 194 -5.57 -3.10 -20.89
C LYS A 194 -5.76 -2.36 -22.21
N GLN A 195 -6.93 -2.47 -22.84
CA GLN A 195 -7.26 -1.76 -24.08
C GLN A 195 -7.33 -0.25 -23.86
N GLU A 196 -7.99 0.21 -22.80
CA GLU A 196 -8.09 1.63 -22.47
C GLU A 196 -6.72 2.24 -22.14
N PHE A 197 -5.89 1.53 -21.40
CA PHE A 197 -4.54 1.97 -21.05
C PHE A 197 -3.68 2.12 -22.32
N SER A 198 -3.81 1.21 -23.27
CA SER A 198 -3.08 1.26 -24.54
C SER A 198 -3.53 2.42 -25.43
N ARG A 199 -4.81 2.78 -25.42
CA ARG A 199 -5.36 3.93 -26.18
C ARG A 199 -4.92 5.28 -25.63
N LYS A 200 -4.71 5.40 -24.33
CA LYS A 200 -4.27 6.65 -23.66
C LYS A 200 -2.79 6.98 -23.91
N LYS A 201 -2.02 6.06 -24.48
CA LYS A 201 -0.59 6.26 -24.83
C LYS A 201 -0.38 6.80 -26.27
N LEU A 202 -1.43 6.93 -27.04
CA LEU A 202 -1.42 7.52 -28.40
C LEU A 202 -2.00 8.94 -28.34
#